data_e0e1648ac1c392dc463c1238b1ce0ea5
#
_entry.id   e0e1648ac1c392dc463c1238b1ce0ea5
#
_cell.length_a   1.000
_cell.length_b   1.000
_cell.length_c   1.000
_cell.angle_alpha   90.00
_cell.angle_beta   90.00
_cell.angle_gamma   90.00
#
_symmetry.space_group_name_H-M   'P 1'
#
loop_
_entity.id
_entity.type
_entity.pdbx_description
1 polymer ?
#
loop_
_entity_poly.entity_id
_entity_poly.type
_entity_poly.pdbx_seq_one_letter_code
_entity_poly.pdbx_strand_id
1 'polypeptide(L)'
;MIPAIREAAKSIDESAVTGGTSAVFHDVDIASRHDRNLIIPIVLLIIAIILALLLRSILAAAVLLATVILSFAATLGASAFVFNHVFNFPGADTSFPLFTFIFLVALGIDYNIFLMTRVREEALKLGTREGTIKGVTVTGGVITSAGIVL
;
A
#
# COMPACT_ATOMS: atom_id res chain seq x y z
N MET A 1 -9.38 -15.17 23.61
CA MET A 1 -9.95 -16.51 23.91
C MET A 1 -9.04 -17.64 23.44
N ILE A 2 -8.62 -17.73 22.17
CA ILE A 2 -7.72 -18.80 21.68
C ILE A 2 -6.38 -18.89 22.42
N PRO A 3 -5.65 -17.77 22.70
CA PRO A 3 -4.41 -17.86 23.46
C PRO A 3 -4.56 -18.48 24.85
N ALA A 4 -5.63 -18.10 25.57
CA ALA A 4 -5.90 -18.65 26.90
C ALA A 4 -6.20 -20.17 26.86
N ILE A 5 -6.91 -20.63 25.82
CA ILE A 5 -7.16 -22.07 25.64
C ILE A 5 -5.87 -22.82 25.34
N ARG A 6 -4.98 -22.24 24.50
CA ARG A 6 -3.66 -22.84 24.23
C ARG A 6 -2.79 -22.92 25.47
N GLU A 7 -2.78 -21.87 26.25
CA GLU A 7 -2.01 -21.83 27.50
C GLU A 7 -2.52 -22.87 28.50
N ALA A 8 -3.84 -22.97 28.67
CA ALA A 8 -4.47 -23.97 29.51
C ALA A 8 -4.23 -25.40 29.01
N ALA A 9 -4.25 -25.65 27.70
CA ALA A 9 -3.97 -26.96 27.14
C ALA A 9 -2.49 -27.36 27.36
N LYS A 10 -1.57 -26.43 27.11
CA LYS A 10 -0.12 -26.66 27.32
C LYS A 10 0.28 -26.82 28.78
N SER A 11 -0.49 -26.26 29.72
CA SER A 11 -0.24 -26.46 31.14
C SER A 11 -0.55 -27.89 31.62
N ILE A 12 -1.36 -28.62 30.85
CA ILE A 12 -1.72 -30.01 31.12
C ILE A 12 -0.78 -30.96 30.36
N ASP A 13 -0.48 -30.67 29.10
CA ASP A 13 0.41 -31.43 28.25
C ASP A 13 1.12 -30.48 27.27
N GLU A 14 2.46 -30.42 27.32
CA GLU A 14 3.27 -29.56 26.44
C GLU A 14 3.10 -29.91 24.96
N SER A 15 2.71 -31.13 24.63
CA SER A 15 2.45 -31.60 23.27
C SER A 15 1.05 -31.25 22.77
N ALA A 16 0.17 -30.68 23.61
CA ALA A 16 -1.20 -30.36 23.25
C ALA A 16 -1.28 -29.32 22.13
N VAL A 17 -2.02 -29.65 21.07
CA VAL A 17 -2.27 -28.76 19.92
C VAL A 17 -3.73 -28.34 19.92
N THR A 18 -3.95 -27.03 19.84
CA THR A 18 -5.30 -26.46 19.74
C THR A 18 -5.60 -26.19 18.28
N GLY A 19 -6.57 -26.90 17.72
CA GLY A 19 -7.03 -26.76 16.33
C GLY A 19 -8.45 -26.22 16.22
N GLY A 20 -8.98 -26.26 15.01
CA GLY A 20 -10.31 -25.78 14.66
C GLY A 20 -10.31 -24.44 13.94
N THR A 21 -11.43 -24.10 13.29
CA THR A 21 -11.56 -22.92 12.41
C THR A 21 -11.16 -21.62 13.12
N SER A 22 -11.60 -21.43 14.35
CA SER A 22 -11.28 -20.23 15.13
C SER A 22 -9.79 -20.11 15.46
N ALA A 23 -9.12 -21.23 15.70
CA ALA A 23 -7.67 -21.23 15.95
C ALA A 23 -6.89 -20.89 14.69
N VAL A 24 -7.31 -21.43 13.54
CA VAL A 24 -6.72 -21.13 12.22
C VAL A 24 -6.89 -19.64 11.91
N PHE A 25 -8.09 -19.07 12.04
CA PHE A 25 -8.30 -17.64 11.81
C PHE A 25 -7.45 -16.76 12.73
N HIS A 26 -7.28 -17.15 13.98
CA HIS A 26 -6.43 -16.40 14.90
C HIS A 26 -4.95 -16.46 14.50
N ASP A 27 -4.47 -17.61 14.05
CA ASP A 27 -3.08 -17.77 13.60
C ASP A 27 -2.83 -17.01 12.29
N VAL A 28 -3.80 -17.04 11.36
CA VAL A 28 -3.75 -16.22 10.13
C VAL A 28 -3.74 -14.73 10.45
N ASP A 29 -4.54 -14.26 11.42
CA ASP A 29 -4.53 -12.85 11.85
C ASP A 29 -3.16 -12.42 12.38
N ILE A 30 -2.53 -13.25 13.23
CA ILE A 30 -1.18 -12.97 13.75
C ILE A 30 -0.15 -12.94 12.63
N ALA A 31 -0.17 -13.94 11.74
CA ALA A 31 0.75 -14.03 10.62
C ALA A 31 0.58 -12.82 9.67
N SER A 32 -0.67 -12.47 9.31
CA SER A 32 -0.97 -11.32 8.45
C SER A 32 -0.51 -9.99 9.04
N ARG A 33 -0.63 -9.81 10.35
CA ARG A 33 -0.11 -8.62 11.04
C ARG A 33 1.41 -8.56 11.02
N HIS A 34 2.06 -9.69 11.23
CA HIS A 34 3.52 -9.79 11.16
C HIS A 34 4.02 -9.47 9.76
N ASP A 35 3.45 -10.12 8.76
CA ASP A 35 3.80 -9.94 7.34
C ASP A 35 3.59 -8.49 6.90
N ARG A 36 2.46 -7.87 7.25
CA ARG A 36 2.20 -6.47 6.96
C ARG A 36 3.26 -5.54 7.55
N ASN A 37 3.61 -5.74 8.81
CA ASN A 37 4.59 -4.90 9.50
C ASN A 37 6.02 -5.06 8.96
N LEU A 38 6.31 -6.20 8.34
CA LEU A 38 7.60 -6.49 7.72
C LEU A 38 7.62 -6.06 6.24
N ILE A 39 6.62 -6.45 5.47
CA ILE A 39 6.59 -6.27 4.02
C ILE A 39 6.43 -4.78 3.66
N ILE A 40 5.51 -4.07 4.29
CA ILE A 40 5.24 -2.67 3.95
C ILE A 40 6.49 -1.78 4.06
N PRO A 41 7.25 -1.76 5.17
CA PRO A 41 8.46 -0.95 5.26
C PRO A 41 9.55 -1.36 4.27
N ILE A 42 9.74 -2.67 4.06
CA ILE A 42 10.76 -3.16 3.12
C ILE A 42 10.42 -2.73 1.69
N VAL A 43 9.18 -2.91 1.27
CA VAL A 43 8.73 -2.49 -0.06
C VAL A 43 8.86 -0.99 -0.24
N LEU A 44 8.43 -0.18 0.74
CA LEU A 44 8.58 1.28 0.69
C LEU A 44 10.06 1.71 0.59
N LEU A 45 10.96 1.03 1.31
CA LEU A 45 12.39 1.32 1.24
C LEU A 45 12.96 1.01 -0.15
N ILE A 46 12.64 -0.16 -0.70
CA ILE A 46 13.09 -0.55 -2.05
C ILE A 46 12.59 0.46 -3.08
N ILE A 47 11.33 0.83 -3.00
CA ILE A 47 10.73 1.81 -3.89
C ILE A 47 11.37 3.19 -3.75
N ALA A 48 11.64 3.64 -2.52
CA ALA A 48 12.34 4.90 -2.27
C ALA A 48 13.70 4.93 -2.97
N ILE A 49 14.46 3.83 -2.90
CA ILE A 49 15.76 3.70 -3.55
C ILE A 49 15.60 3.74 -5.08
N ILE A 50 14.67 2.97 -5.63
CA ILE A 50 14.42 2.93 -7.08
C ILE A 50 14.01 4.33 -7.60
N LEU A 51 13.08 5.00 -6.92
CA LEU A 51 12.65 6.35 -7.30
C LEU A 51 13.78 7.37 -7.20
N ALA A 52 14.59 7.32 -6.14
CA ALA A 52 15.72 8.22 -5.95
C ALA A 52 16.76 8.06 -7.08
N LEU A 53 17.06 6.83 -7.47
CA LEU A 53 17.98 6.53 -8.57
C LEU A 53 17.41 6.97 -9.93
N LEU A 54 16.13 6.68 -10.18
CA LEU A 54 15.47 6.99 -11.45
C LEU A 54 15.32 8.50 -11.66
N LEU A 55 14.86 9.23 -10.62
CA LEU A 55 14.63 10.66 -10.68
C LEU A 55 15.91 11.47 -10.44
N ARG A 56 16.97 10.82 -9.98
CA ARG A 56 18.23 11.48 -9.54
C ARG A 56 17.98 12.62 -8.56
N SER A 57 16.97 12.48 -7.71
CA SER A 57 16.54 13.45 -6.72
C SER A 57 15.90 12.76 -5.53
N ILE A 58 16.54 12.84 -4.39
CA ILE A 58 16.03 12.28 -3.13
C ILE A 58 14.75 13.01 -2.69
N LEU A 59 14.72 14.34 -2.87
CA LEU A 59 13.56 15.15 -2.50
C LEU A 59 12.31 14.76 -3.32
N ALA A 60 12.45 14.63 -4.64
CA ALA A 60 11.34 14.23 -5.49
C ALA A 60 10.85 12.81 -5.15
N ALA A 61 11.76 11.87 -4.91
CA ALA A 61 11.40 10.52 -4.48
C ALA A 61 10.66 10.53 -3.13
N ALA A 62 11.13 11.31 -2.15
CA ALA A 62 10.48 11.43 -0.84
C ALA A 62 9.07 12.02 -0.93
N VAL A 63 8.87 13.07 -1.74
CA VAL A 63 7.53 13.66 -1.96
C VAL A 63 6.59 12.66 -2.62
N LEU A 64 7.03 11.97 -3.67
CA LEU A 64 6.21 10.97 -4.33
C LEU A 64 5.85 9.81 -3.39
N LEU A 65 6.80 9.34 -2.60
CA LEU A 65 6.56 8.29 -1.62
C LEU A 65 5.54 8.75 -0.56
N ALA A 66 5.68 10.00 -0.07
CA ALA A 66 4.74 10.57 0.88
C ALA A 66 3.30 10.64 0.31
N THR A 67 3.15 11.00 -0.97
CA THR A 67 1.81 10.99 -1.62
C THR A 67 1.22 9.60 -1.74
N VAL A 68 2.03 8.57 -2.01
CA VAL A 68 1.58 7.17 -2.06
C VAL A 68 1.12 6.70 -0.68
N ILE A 69 1.89 6.99 0.37
CA ILE A 69 1.53 6.64 1.76
C ILE A 69 0.23 7.35 2.17
N LEU A 70 0.10 8.64 1.84
CA LEU A 70 -1.10 9.42 2.14
C LEU A 70 -2.33 8.86 1.40
N SER A 71 -2.19 8.51 0.12
CA SER A 71 -3.25 7.89 -0.67
C SER A 71 -3.68 6.54 -0.09
N PHE A 72 -2.72 5.72 0.33
CA PHE A 72 -3.00 4.45 0.99
C PHE A 72 -3.77 4.65 2.31
N ALA A 73 -3.32 5.56 3.16
CA ALA A 73 -4.00 5.88 4.42
C ALA A 73 -5.42 6.43 4.19
N ALA A 74 -5.58 7.32 3.21
CA ALA A 74 -6.87 7.88 2.83
C ALA A 74 -7.83 6.81 2.30
N THR A 75 -7.35 5.90 1.45
CA THR A 75 -8.14 4.79 0.92
C THR A 75 -8.60 3.85 2.01
N LEU A 76 -7.71 3.44 2.92
CA LEU A 76 -8.09 2.61 4.06
C LEU A 76 -9.07 3.31 5.00
N GLY A 77 -8.86 4.59 5.27
CA GLY A 77 -9.76 5.39 6.10
C GLY A 77 -11.16 5.52 5.49
N ALA A 78 -11.23 5.84 4.20
CA ALA A 78 -12.50 5.91 3.48
C ALA A 78 -13.21 4.55 3.42
N SER A 79 -12.47 3.47 3.13
CA SER A 79 -13.02 2.11 3.13
C SER A 79 -13.57 1.72 4.51
N ALA A 80 -12.83 1.99 5.57
CA ALA A 80 -13.27 1.72 6.95
C ALA A 80 -14.53 2.52 7.30
N PHE A 81 -14.60 3.79 6.90
CA PHE A 81 -15.78 4.62 7.11
C PHE A 81 -17.00 4.04 6.40
N VAL A 82 -16.87 3.70 5.13
CA VAL A 82 -17.96 3.12 4.33
C VAL A 82 -18.40 1.77 4.88
N PHE A 83 -17.46 0.88 5.20
CA PHE A 83 -17.79 -0.45 5.73
C PHE A 83 -18.50 -0.38 7.07
N ASN A 84 -18.11 0.52 7.95
CA ASN A 84 -18.73 0.65 9.27
C ASN A 84 -20.07 1.40 9.26
N HIS A 85 -20.22 2.45 8.43
CA HIS A 85 -21.37 3.34 8.49
C HIS A 85 -22.41 3.10 7.40
N VAL A 86 -22.00 2.55 6.25
CA VAL A 86 -22.92 2.32 5.13
C VAL A 86 -23.33 0.85 5.06
N PHE A 87 -22.37 -0.05 5.16
CA PHE A 87 -22.62 -1.49 5.01
C PHE A 87 -22.78 -2.23 6.32
N ASN A 88 -22.41 -1.63 7.46
CA ASN A 88 -22.42 -2.25 8.79
C ASN A 88 -21.73 -3.63 8.80
N PHE A 89 -20.61 -3.77 8.10
CA PHE A 89 -19.85 -5.01 8.09
C PHE A 89 -19.19 -5.26 9.45
N PRO A 90 -19.21 -6.52 9.95
CA PRO A 90 -18.64 -6.87 11.25
C PRO A 90 -17.10 -6.80 11.29
N GLY A 91 -16.44 -6.59 10.16
CA GLY A 91 -15.00 -6.45 10.01
C GLY A 91 -14.52 -6.81 8.62
N ALA A 92 -13.34 -6.34 8.26
CA ALA A 92 -12.65 -6.71 7.03
C ALA A 92 -11.66 -7.85 7.29
N ASP A 93 -11.35 -8.63 6.25
CA ASP A 93 -10.30 -9.65 6.30
C ASP A 93 -8.96 -9.02 6.69
N THR A 94 -8.19 -9.72 7.52
CA THR A 94 -6.91 -9.22 8.06
C THR A 94 -5.82 -9.05 7.00
N SER A 95 -5.95 -9.73 5.88
CA SER A 95 -5.06 -9.61 4.71
C SER A 95 -5.40 -8.41 3.84
N PHE A 96 -6.63 -7.87 3.94
CA PHE A 96 -7.12 -6.76 3.12
C PHE A 96 -6.19 -5.55 3.07
N PRO A 97 -5.63 -5.04 4.21
CA PRO A 97 -4.72 -3.90 4.17
C PRO A 97 -3.43 -4.17 3.39
N LEU A 98 -2.90 -5.40 3.44
CA LEU A 98 -1.68 -5.78 2.72
C LEU A 98 -1.94 -5.85 1.21
N PHE A 99 -3.02 -6.49 0.79
CA PHE A 99 -3.38 -6.53 -0.63
C PHE A 99 -3.68 -5.15 -1.19
N THR A 100 -4.45 -4.34 -0.47
CA THR A 100 -4.72 -2.94 -0.85
C THR A 100 -3.43 -2.15 -1.00
N PHE A 101 -2.47 -2.33 -0.07
CA PHE A 101 -1.16 -1.70 -0.16
C PHE A 101 -0.42 -2.11 -1.45
N ILE A 102 -0.32 -3.42 -1.72
CA ILE A 102 0.40 -3.93 -2.89
C ILE A 102 -0.19 -3.36 -4.19
N PHE A 103 -1.51 -3.42 -4.36
CA PHE A 103 -2.17 -2.91 -5.56
C PHE A 103 -2.03 -1.40 -5.71
N LEU A 104 -2.29 -0.64 -4.66
CA LEU A 104 -2.25 0.82 -4.69
C LEU A 104 -0.83 1.35 -4.90
N VAL A 105 0.15 0.70 -4.27
CA VAL A 105 1.56 1.06 -4.40
C VAL A 105 2.06 0.72 -5.80
N ALA A 106 1.77 -0.48 -6.32
CA ALA A 106 2.20 -0.87 -7.66
C ALA A 106 1.67 0.09 -8.71
N LEU A 107 0.35 0.32 -8.76
CA LEU A 107 -0.28 1.22 -9.72
C LEU A 107 0.14 2.68 -9.52
N GLY A 108 0.15 3.15 -8.27
CA GLY A 108 0.49 4.55 -7.96
C GLY A 108 1.93 4.89 -8.33
N ILE A 109 2.85 3.96 -8.16
CA ILE A 109 4.26 4.17 -8.50
C ILE A 109 4.48 4.16 -10.01
N ASP A 110 3.87 3.23 -10.73
CA ASP A 110 3.99 3.17 -12.18
C ASP A 110 3.50 4.46 -12.83
N TYR A 111 2.37 4.99 -12.39
CA TYR A 111 1.87 6.28 -12.88
C TYR A 111 2.74 7.46 -12.48
N ASN A 112 3.29 7.45 -11.28
CA ASN A 112 4.23 8.47 -10.83
C ASN A 112 5.54 8.45 -11.65
N ILE A 113 6.09 7.27 -11.91
CA ILE A 113 7.29 7.10 -12.74
C ILE A 113 7.02 7.60 -14.16
N PHE A 114 5.90 7.19 -14.76
CA PHE A 114 5.51 7.61 -16.09
C PHE A 114 5.37 9.13 -16.20
N LEU A 115 4.65 9.75 -15.26
CA LEU A 115 4.48 11.20 -15.21
C LEU A 115 5.81 11.94 -15.05
N MET A 116 6.61 11.54 -14.06
CA MET A 116 7.86 12.24 -13.74
C MET A 116 8.92 12.07 -14.81
N THR A 117 8.97 10.91 -15.49
CA THR A 117 9.84 10.70 -16.63
C THR A 117 9.47 11.68 -17.76
N ARG A 118 8.18 11.81 -18.05
CA ARG A 118 7.70 12.74 -19.08
C ARG A 118 7.95 14.20 -18.70
N VAL A 119 7.68 14.57 -17.48
CA VAL A 119 7.97 15.93 -16.97
C VAL A 119 9.47 16.24 -17.12
N ARG A 120 10.34 15.30 -16.79
CA ARG A 120 11.79 15.48 -16.93
C ARG A 120 12.23 15.64 -18.38
N GLU A 121 11.68 14.82 -19.29
CA GLU A 121 11.97 14.94 -20.73
C GLU A 121 11.59 16.32 -21.30
N GLU A 122 10.41 16.82 -20.94
CA GLU A 122 9.96 18.13 -21.39
C GLU A 122 10.69 19.27 -20.67
N ALA A 123 11.04 19.11 -19.41
CA ALA A 123 11.81 20.11 -18.66
C ALA A 123 13.21 20.35 -19.22
N LEU A 124 13.84 19.32 -19.76
CA LEU A 124 15.15 19.44 -20.43
C LEU A 124 15.07 20.28 -21.71
N LYS A 125 13.91 20.36 -22.36
CA LYS A 125 13.69 21.10 -23.60
C LYS A 125 13.16 22.53 -23.38
N LEU A 126 12.25 22.68 -22.42
CA LEU A 126 11.44 23.89 -22.23
C LEU A 126 11.72 24.62 -20.91
N GLY A 127 12.60 24.06 -20.06
CA GLY A 127 12.78 24.54 -18.70
C GLY A 127 11.76 23.92 -17.72
N THR A 128 12.02 24.05 -16.44
CA THR A 128 11.29 23.30 -15.39
C THR A 128 9.81 23.62 -15.37
N ARG A 129 9.43 24.90 -15.44
CA ARG A 129 8.01 25.32 -15.33
C ARG A 129 7.16 24.87 -16.51
N GLU A 130 7.60 25.21 -17.72
CA GLU A 130 6.85 24.89 -18.96
C GLU A 130 6.89 23.39 -19.25
N GLY A 131 8.01 22.73 -19.00
CA GLY A 131 8.15 21.29 -19.13
C GLY A 131 7.26 20.52 -18.18
N THR A 132 7.10 20.99 -16.94
CA THR A 132 6.16 20.37 -15.98
C THR A 132 4.72 20.52 -16.47
N ILE A 133 4.30 21.71 -16.88
CA ILE A 133 2.93 21.93 -17.39
C ILE A 133 2.66 21.03 -18.59
N LYS A 134 3.58 20.98 -19.55
CA LYS A 134 3.43 20.18 -20.76
C LYS A 134 3.43 18.68 -20.44
N GLY A 135 4.33 18.21 -19.57
CA GLY A 135 4.39 16.84 -19.12
C GLY A 135 3.07 16.39 -18.50
N VAL A 136 2.53 17.17 -17.56
CA VAL A 136 1.23 16.89 -16.92
C VAL A 136 0.08 16.92 -17.92
N THR A 137 0.07 17.89 -18.86
CA THR A 137 -1.00 17.99 -19.86
C THR A 137 -1.05 16.79 -20.80
N VAL A 138 0.13 16.30 -21.23
CA VAL A 138 0.21 15.16 -22.15
C VAL A 138 -0.12 13.83 -21.47
N THR A 139 0.37 13.63 -20.23
CA THR A 139 0.20 12.36 -19.52
C THR A 139 -1.08 12.29 -18.67
N GLY A 140 -1.60 13.44 -18.24
CA GLY A 140 -2.75 13.52 -17.34
C GLY A 140 -4.00 12.84 -17.91
N GLY A 141 -4.27 13.00 -19.20
CA GLY A 141 -5.39 12.33 -19.86
C GLY A 141 -5.28 10.79 -19.82
N VAL A 142 -4.08 10.26 -20.05
CA VAL A 142 -3.83 8.82 -20.03
C VAL A 142 -4.01 8.26 -18.61
N ILE A 143 -3.42 8.94 -17.61
CA ILE A 143 -3.50 8.51 -16.20
C ILE A 143 -4.94 8.59 -15.71
N THR A 144 -5.67 9.66 -16.04
CA THR A 144 -7.08 9.81 -15.63
C THR A 144 -7.97 8.76 -16.28
N SER A 145 -7.80 8.49 -17.57
CA SER A 145 -8.60 7.48 -18.26
C SER A 145 -8.33 6.06 -17.70
N ALA A 146 -7.07 5.76 -17.40
CA ALA A 146 -6.73 4.48 -16.76
C ALA A 146 -7.34 4.36 -15.36
N GLY A 147 -7.31 5.44 -14.55
CA GLY A 147 -7.92 5.46 -13.22
C GLY A 147 -9.45 5.39 -13.21
N ILE A 148 -10.12 5.70 -14.33
CA ILE A 148 -11.58 5.53 -14.45
C ILE A 148 -11.93 4.09 -14.83
N VAL A 149 -11.06 3.41 -15.59
CA VAL A 149 -11.28 2.04 -16.07
C VAL A 149 -10.97 0.99 -14.98
N LEU A 150 -10.00 1.27 -14.13
CA LEU A 150 -9.60 0.40 -13.01
C LEU A 150 -10.54 0.55 -11.82
#